data_e214e87dd4982f89b867d541dda37173
#
_entry.id   e214e87dd4982f89b867d541dda37173
#
_cell.length_a   1.000
_cell.length_b   1.000
_cell.length_c   1.000
_cell.angle_alpha   90.00
_cell.angle_beta   90.00
_cell.angle_gamma   90.00
#
_symmetry.space_group_name_H-M   'P 1'
#
loop_
_entity.id
_entity.type
_entity.pdbx_description
1 polymer ?
#
loop_
_entity_poly.entity_id
_entity_poly.type
_entity_poly.pdbx_seq_one_letter_code
_entity_poly.pdbx_strand_id
1 'polypeptide(L)'
;MISDPPATSDDPACPVQPPGAARGGPVSHALSRVARLHRIAAGKLLRRTGLYPGQEFLMMHLWDADAVRQSELIKAMDLDPSTVTKMLQRLDHAGYVRRSADPQDRRAVLVTATGDSCTLRSEVEDAWTELEEHTLAGLDDAEQAELARLLAKVEANLCGETADCPERSSVHPAGRREGGQRDQ
;
A
#
# COMPACT_ATOMS: atom_id res chain seq x y z
N MET A 1 -30.03 -40.60 28.77
CA MET A 1 -29.84 -39.30 28.18
C MET A 1 -28.38 -38.93 28.38
N ILE A 2 -27.56 -39.17 27.39
CA ILE A 2 -26.13 -38.82 27.41
C ILE A 2 -26.05 -37.60 26.48
N SER A 3 -25.72 -36.42 27.09
CA SER A 3 -25.53 -35.18 26.35
C SER A 3 -24.16 -35.23 25.71
N ASP A 4 -24.08 -35.13 24.41
CA ASP A 4 -22.85 -34.91 23.67
C ASP A 4 -22.31 -33.52 23.99
N PRO A 5 -20.98 -33.37 24.21
CA PRO A 5 -20.35 -32.06 24.34
C PRO A 5 -20.33 -31.33 23.01
N PRO A 6 -20.38 -29.99 23.01
CA PRO A 6 -20.30 -29.21 21.78
C PRO A 6 -18.92 -29.39 21.13
N ALA A 7 -18.92 -29.71 19.84
CA ALA A 7 -17.72 -29.80 19.03
C ALA A 7 -17.03 -28.41 18.99
N THR A 8 -15.85 -28.33 19.57
CA THR A 8 -14.92 -27.20 19.37
C THR A 8 -14.37 -27.29 17.95
N SER A 9 -14.77 -26.38 17.09
CA SER A 9 -14.26 -26.26 15.73
C SER A 9 -12.90 -25.55 15.73
N ASP A 10 -11.89 -26.20 16.28
CA ASP A 10 -10.47 -25.89 16.02
C ASP A 10 -9.96 -26.83 14.90
N ASP A 11 -10.63 -26.77 13.74
CA ASP A 11 -10.16 -27.46 12.55
C ASP A 11 -9.27 -26.48 11.77
N PRO A 12 -7.93 -26.69 11.69
CA PRO A 12 -7.06 -25.83 10.90
C PRO A 12 -7.58 -25.85 9.47
N ALA A 13 -7.95 -24.68 8.95
CA ALA A 13 -8.54 -24.51 7.63
C ALA A 13 -7.80 -25.35 6.60
N CYS A 14 -8.51 -26.36 6.05
CA CYS A 14 -7.95 -27.34 5.12
C CYS A 14 -7.22 -26.58 3.99
N PRO A 15 -5.93 -26.85 3.71
CA PRO A 15 -5.19 -26.12 2.70
C PRO A 15 -5.89 -26.27 1.36
N VAL A 16 -6.39 -25.16 0.81
CA VAL A 16 -7.10 -25.14 -0.47
C VAL A 16 -6.13 -25.58 -1.55
N GLN A 17 -6.34 -26.78 -2.09
CA GLN A 17 -5.50 -27.31 -3.16
C GLN A 17 -5.60 -26.40 -4.41
N PRO A 18 -4.45 -26.10 -5.06
CA PRO A 18 -4.48 -25.32 -6.29
C PRO A 18 -5.19 -26.07 -7.42
N PRO A 19 -5.83 -25.35 -8.36
CA PRO A 19 -6.37 -25.96 -9.58
C PRO A 19 -5.30 -26.74 -10.33
N GLY A 20 -5.73 -27.74 -11.13
CA GLY A 20 -4.79 -28.62 -11.84
C GLY A 20 -3.73 -27.87 -12.66
N ALA A 21 -4.10 -26.77 -13.31
CA ALA A 21 -3.19 -25.91 -14.07
C ALA A 21 -2.16 -25.16 -13.20
N ALA A 22 -2.41 -24.97 -11.91
CA ALA A 22 -1.51 -24.27 -10.98
C ALA A 22 -0.66 -25.23 -10.13
N ARG A 23 -0.69 -26.55 -10.38
CA ARG A 23 0.07 -27.53 -9.59
C ARG A 23 1.58 -27.34 -9.64
N GLY A 24 2.10 -26.80 -10.76
CA GLY A 24 3.52 -26.47 -10.92
C GLY A 24 4.00 -25.23 -10.15
N GLY A 25 3.05 -24.41 -9.64
CA GLY A 25 3.37 -23.17 -8.93
C GLY A 25 2.46 -22.92 -7.71
N PRO A 26 2.47 -23.82 -6.70
CA PRO A 26 1.54 -23.71 -5.57
C PRO A 26 1.76 -22.44 -4.75
N VAL A 27 3.01 -21.99 -4.59
CA VAL A 27 3.34 -20.74 -3.88
C VAL A 27 2.84 -19.52 -4.64
N SER A 28 3.08 -19.45 -5.96
CA SER A 28 2.59 -18.34 -6.80
C SER A 28 1.06 -18.25 -6.80
N HIS A 29 0.37 -19.42 -6.83
CA HIS A 29 -1.08 -19.46 -6.72
C HIS A 29 -1.56 -18.98 -5.35
N ALA A 30 -0.91 -19.40 -4.26
CA ALA A 30 -1.23 -18.94 -2.91
C ALA A 30 -1.04 -17.44 -2.77
N LEU A 31 0.09 -16.90 -3.25
CA LEU A 31 0.40 -15.47 -3.25
C LEU A 31 -0.68 -14.67 -4.01
N SER A 32 -1.08 -15.13 -5.19
CA SER A 32 -2.15 -14.48 -5.99
C SER A 32 -3.50 -14.46 -5.26
N ARG A 33 -3.83 -15.55 -4.53
CA ARG A 33 -5.06 -15.60 -3.73
C ARG A 33 -5.00 -14.65 -2.54
N VAL A 34 -3.90 -14.66 -1.79
CA VAL A 34 -3.69 -13.78 -0.63
C VAL A 34 -3.74 -12.32 -1.07
N ALA A 35 -3.00 -11.94 -2.12
CA ALA A 35 -3.00 -10.58 -2.67
C ALA A 35 -4.39 -10.12 -3.10
N ARG A 36 -5.22 -11.02 -3.66
CA ARG A 36 -6.62 -10.72 -4.00
C ARG A 36 -7.46 -10.47 -2.75
N LEU A 37 -7.36 -11.34 -1.73
CA LEU A 37 -8.13 -11.21 -0.49
C LEU A 37 -7.73 -9.96 0.29
N HIS A 38 -6.43 -9.70 0.40
CA HIS A 38 -5.88 -8.50 1.01
C HIS A 38 -6.41 -7.23 0.34
N ARG A 39 -6.42 -7.17 -1.00
CA ARG A 39 -6.98 -6.06 -1.77
C ARG A 39 -8.48 -5.85 -1.53
N ILE A 40 -9.24 -6.94 -1.36
CA ILE A 40 -10.67 -6.88 -1.02
C ILE A 40 -10.85 -6.31 0.39
N ALA A 41 -10.06 -6.77 1.36
CA ALA A 41 -10.09 -6.29 2.74
C ALA A 41 -9.71 -4.80 2.82
N ALA A 42 -8.59 -4.41 2.21
CA ALA A 42 -8.17 -3.01 2.10
C ALA A 42 -9.27 -2.12 1.51
N GLY A 43 -9.88 -2.53 0.40
CA GLY A 43 -10.97 -1.79 -0.23
C GLY A 43 -12.25 -1.69 0.63
N LYS A 44 -12.47 -2.60 1.58
CA LYS A 44 -13.57 -2.47 2.55
C LYS A 44 -13.28 -1.42 3.60
N LEU A 45 -12.06 -1.34 4.11
CA LEU A 45 -11.64 -0.39 5.13
C LEU A 45 -11.54 1.01 4.54
N LEU A 46 -10.87 1.16 3.40
CA LEU A 46 -10.70 2.45 2.71
C LEU A 46 -11.99 3.08 2.19
N ARG A 47 -13.08 2.33 2.05
CA ARG A 47 -14.37 2.94 1.70
C ARG A 47 -14.88 3.96 2.72
N ARG A 48 -14.43 3.86 3.98
CA ARG A 48 -14.78 4.84 5.03
C ARG A 48 -14.16 6.21 4.78
N THR A 49 -13.01 6.25 4.11
CA THR A 49 -12.28 7.48 3.79
C THR A 49 -12.78 8.18 2.52
N GLY A 50 -13.72 7.56 1.79
CA GLY A 50 -14.18 8.05 0.49
C GLY A 50 -13.21 7.85 -0.67
N LEU A 51 -12.06 7.23 -0.44
CA LEU A 51 -11.09 6.91 -1.49
C LEU A 51 -11.52 5.69 -2.31
N TYR A 52 -11.20 5.73 -3.60
CA TYR A 52 -11.27 4.58 -4.48
C TYR A 52 -9.97 3.77 -4.40
N PRO A 53 -10.02 2.43 -4.58
CA PRO A 53 -8.83 1.59 -4.55
C PRO A 53 -7.70 2.12 -5.43
N GLY A 54 -6.49 2.20 -4.85
CA GLY A 54 -5.29 2.73 -5.47
C GLY A 54 -5.05 4.23 -5.24
N GLN A 55 -6.06 5.02 -4.88
CA GLN A 55 -5.87 6.44 -4.57
C GLN A 55 -5.10 6.65 -3.26
N GLU A 56 -5.21 5.72 -2.32
CA GLU A 56 -4.43 5.73 -1.08
C GLU A 56 -2.92 5.72 -1.35
N PHE A 57 -2.46 4.94 -2.33
CA PHE A 57 -1.04 4.90 -2.68
C PHE A 57 -0.55 6.22 -3.30
N LEU A 58 -1.38 6.86 -4.14
CA LEU A 58 -1.09 8.20 -4.64
C LEU A 58 -0.95 9.22 -3.50
N MET A 59 -1.87 9.16 -2.54
CA MET A 59 -1.84 10.08 -1.39
C MET A 59 -0.63 9.80 -0.50
N MET A 60 -0.28 8.54 -0.24
CA MET A 60 0.92 8.17 0.52
C MET A 60 2.19 8.76 -0.11
N HIS A 61 2.34 8.66 -1.44
CA HIS A 61 3.46 9.29 -2.15
C HIS A 61 3.48 10.82 -2.01
N LEU A 62 2.31 11.46 -2.00
CA LEU A 62 2.20 12.90 -1.92
C LEU A 62 2.36 13.45 -0.48
N TRP A 63 2.00 12.68 0.54
CA TRP A 63 2.18 13.09 1.94
C TRP A 63 3.65 13.06 2.38
N ASP A 64 4.46 12.27 1.71
CA ASP A 64 5.90 12.13 2.01
C ASP A 64 6.78 13.07 1.17
N ALA A 65 6.17 13.89 0.29
CA ALA A 65 6.86 14.81 -0.61
C ALA A 65 6.20 16.20 -0.62
N ASP A 66 7.01 17.25 -0.85
CA ASP A 66 6.49 18.62 -0.97
C ASP A 66 5.69 18.81 -2.26
N ALA A 67 6.24 18.34 -3.38
CA ALA A 67 5.59 18.36 -4.70
C ALA A 67 6.18 17.27 -5.58
N VAL A 68 5.34 16.58 -6.35
CA VAL A 68 5.74 15.49 -7.25
C VAL A 68 5.24 15.79 -8.67
N ARG A 69 6.07 15.53 -9.67
CA ARG A 69 5.61 15.60 -11.06
C ARG A 69 4.59 14.49 -11.35
N GLN A 70 3.52 14.83 -12.05
CA GLN A 70 2.52 13.83 -12.42
C GLN A 70 3.12 12.64 -13.19
N SER A 71 4.16 12.87 -14.01
CA SER A 71 4.87 11.81 -14.73
C SER A 71 5.62 10.85 -13.81
N GLU A 72 6.10 11.33 -12.66
CA GLU A 72 6.77 10.52 -11.63
C GLU A 72 5.74 9.66 -10.88
N LEU A 73 4.57 10.24 -10.55
CA LEU A 73 3.46 9.48 -9.97
C LEU A 73 2.97 8.36 -10.90
N ILE A 74 2.87 8.64 -12.21
CA ILE A 74 2.49 7.63 -13.20
C ILE A 74 3.48 6.46 -13.19
N LYS A 75 4.79 6.74 -13.14
CA LYS A 75 5.83 5.71 -13.07
C LYS A 75 5.77 4.92 -11.74
N ALA A 76 5.61 5.63 -10.61
CA ALA A 76 5.58 5.01 -9.29
C ALA A 76 4.38 4.10 -9.07
N MET A 77 3.24 4.41 -9.71
CA MET A 77 2.00 3.65 -9.55
C MET A 77 1.90 2.39 -10.41
N ASP A 78 2.77 2.23 -11.40
CA ASP A 78 2.70 1.14 -12.39
C ASP A 78 1.29 0.95 -12.98
N LEU A 79 0.62 2.08 -13.26
CA LEU A 79 -0.71 2.15 -13.87
C LEU A 79 -0.65 2.92 -15.17
N ASP A 80 -1.64 2.69 -16.04
CA ASP A 80 -1.72 3.47 -17.26
C ASP A 80 -1.92 4.98 -16.96
N PRO A 81 -1.32 5.87 -17.76
CA PRO A 81 -1.36 7.32 -17.53
C PRO A 81 -2.78 7.89 -17.44
N SER A 82 -3.73 7.30 -18.13
CA SER A 82 -5.12 7.76 -18.15
C SER A 82 -5.82 7.46 -16.83
N THR A 83 -5.50 6.32 -16.22
CA THR A 83 -6.02 5.91 -14.91
C THR A 83 -5.48 6.84 -13.82
N VAL A 84 -4.17 7.06 -13.76
CA VAL A 84 -3.56 7.98 -12.78
C VAL A 84 -4.10 9.40 -12.95
N THR A 85 -4.25 9.87 -14.20
CA THR A 85 -4.83 11.19 -14.48
C THR A 85 -6.25 11.32 -13.92
N LYS A 86 -7.10 10.31 -14.11
CA LYS A 86 -8.47 10.28 -13.56
C LYS A 86 -8.48 10.23 -12.04
N MET A 87 -7.57 9.46 -11.43
CA MET A 87 -7.41 9.42 -9.97
C MET A 87 -7.06 10.80 -9.43
N LEU A 88 -6.06 11.47 -10.01
CA LEU A 88 -5.64 12.82 -9.62
C LEU A 88 -6.74 13.86 -9.82
N GLN A 89 -7.51 13.79 -10.91
CA GLN A 89 -8.65 14.68 -11.13
C GLN A 89 -9.72 14.53 -10.04
N ARG A 90 -9.99 13.31 -9.58
CA ARG A 90 -10.95 13.08 -8.49
C ARG A 90 -10.44 13.59 -7.15
N LEU A 91 -9.15 13.38 -6.84
CA LEU A 91 -8.51 13.88 -5.63
C LEU A 91 -8.44 15.42 -5.61
N ASP A 92 -8.18 16.04 -6.76
CA ASP A 92 -8.19 17.49 -6.94
C ASP A 92 -9.61 18.07 -6.74
N HIS A 93 -10.61 17.44 -7.34
CA HIS A 93 -12.02 17.80 -7.14
C HIS A 93 -12.49 17.63 -5.68
N ALA A 94 -11.98 16.63 -4.99
CA ALA A 94 -12.23 16.41 -3.57
C ALA A 94 -11.44 17.37 -2.65
N GLY A 95 -10.52 18.16 -3.19
CA GLY A 95 -9.71 19.12 -2.44
C GLY A 95 -8.49 18.52 -1.74
N TYR A 96 -8.20 17.24 -1.93
CA TYR A 96 -7.08 16.57 -1.27
C TYR A 96 -5.73 16.83 -1.92
N VAL A 97 -5.72 17.17 -3.20
CA VAL A 97 -4.50 17.55 -3.92
C VAL A 97 -4.72 18.87 -4.68
N ARG A 98 -3.64 19.52 -5.03
CA ARG A 98 -3.59 20.68 -5.93
C ARG A 98 -2.68 20.38 -7.10
N ARG A 99 -3.11 20.74 -8.29
CA ARG A 99 -2.33 20.61 -9.52
C ARG A 99 -1.92 21.98 -10.01
N SER A 100 -0.64 22.16 -10.36
CA SER A 100 -0.08 23.41 -10.86
C SER A 100 0.93 23.15 -11.98
N ALA A 101 1.20 24.15 -12.80
CA ALA A 101 2.30 24.06 -13.77
C ALA A 101 3.65 24.07 -13.02
N ASP A 102 4.61 23.26 -13.48
CA ASP A 102 5.96 23.30 -12.97
C ASP A 102 6.61 24.64 -13.38
N PRO A 103 7.15 25.43 -12.43
CA PRO A 103 7.83 26.69 -12.73
C PRO A 103 9.04 26.54 -13.64
N GLN A 104 9.68 25.36 -13.64
CA GLN A 104 10.86 25.07 -14.44
C GLN A 104 10.52 24.47 -15.82
N ASP A 105 9.37 23.79 -15.95
CA ASP A 105 8.87 23.22 -17.19
C ASP A 105 7.35 23.36 -17.29
N ARG A 106 6.89 24.37 -18.00
CA ARG A 106 5.46 24.66 -18.18
C ARG A 106 4.64 23.53 -18.83
N ARG A 107 5.29 22.51 -19.38
CA ARG A 107 4.63 21.33 -19.95
C ARG A 107 4.39 20.26 -18.88
N ALA A 108 5.12 20.33 -17.76
CA ALA A 108 4.97 19.41 -16.65
C ALA A 108 3.91 19.93 -15.65
N VAL A 109 3.22 18.99 -15.03
CA VAL A 109 2.24 19.25 -13.96
C VAL A 109 2.83 18.78 -12.66
N LEU A 110 2.89 19.67 -11.66
CA LEU A 110 3.18 19.35 -10.27
C LEU A 110 1.90 19.06 -9.51
N VAL A 111 1.96 18.09 -8.64
CA VAL A 111 0.90 17.68 -7.73
C VAL A 111 1.39 17.80 -6.30
N THR A 112 0.61 18.44 -5.44
CA THR A 112 0.90 18.60 -4.01
C THR A 112 -0.29 18.14 -3.20
N ALA A 113 -0.07 17.52 -2.05
CA ALA A 113 -1.10 17.30 -1.06
C ALA A 113 -1.53 18.64 -0.44
N THR A 114 -2.82 18.80 -0.13
CA THR A 114 -3.33 20.00 0.53
C THR A 114 -3.37 19.83 2.05
N GLY A 115 -3.50 20.92 2.79
CA GLY A 115 -3.73 20.86 4.24
C GLY A 115 -5.01 20.12 4.61
N ASP A 116 -6.03 20.16 3.75
CA ASP A 116 -7.31 19.47 3.96
C ASP A 116 -7.18 17.95 3.92
N SER A 117 -6.08 17.43 3.33
CA SER A 117 -5.78 16.00 3.32
C SER A 117 -5.20 15.45 4.62
N CYS A 118 -4.92 16.27 5.64
CA CYS A 118 -4.35 15.80 6.90
C CYS A 118 -5.29 14.83 7.64
N THR A 119 -6.60 15.13 7.70
CA THR A 119 -7.59 14.23 8.30
C THR A 119 -7.68 12.92 7.51
N LEU A 120 -7.69 13.00 6.18
CA LEU A 120 -7.67 11.84 5.31
C LEU A 120 -6.43 10.95 5.55
N ARG A 121 -5.28 11.57 5.83
CA ARG A 121 -4.05 10.84 6.17
C ARG A 121 -4.25 9.96 7.41
N SER A 122 -4.76 10.53 8.50
CA SER A 122 -5.05 9.77 9.72
C SER A 122 -6.05 8.65 9.49
N GLU A 123 -7.12 8.91 8.72
CA GLU A 123 -8.11 7.88 8.39
C GLU A 123 -7.52 6.72 7.57
N VAL A 124 -6.59 7.02 6.67
CA VAL A 124 -5.86 6.00 5.89
C VAL A 124 -4.88 5.24 6.77
N GLU A 125 -4.15 5.91 7.67
CA GLU A 125 -3.25 5.28 8.65
C GLU A 125 -4.03 4.30 9.56
N ASP A 126 -5.19 4.70 10.07
CA ASP A 126 -6.07 3.85 10.87
C ASP A 126 -6.57 2.62 10.07
N ALA A 127 -6.98 2.83 8.82
CA ALA A 127 -7.43 1.75 7.96
C ALA A 127 -6.32 0.74 7.65
N TRP A 128 -5.09 1.19 7.49
CA TRP A 128 -3.93 0.32 7.29
C TRP A 128 -3.55 -0.42 8.57
N THR A 129 -3.64 0.21 9.74
CA THR A 129 -3.43 -0.44 11.03
C THR A 129 -4.43 -1.57 11.25
N GLU A 130 -5.74 -1.31 11.02
CA GLU A 130 -6.79 -2.32 11.12
C GLU A 130 -6.58 -3.46 10.10
N LEU A 131 -6.10 -3.15 8.89
CA LEU A 131 -5.78 -4.13 7.86
C LEU A 131 -4.63 -5.05 8.29
N GLU A 132 -3.58 -4.48 8.90
CA GLU A 132 -2.43 -5.22 9.40
C GLU A 132 -2.83 -6.17 10.53
N GLU A 133 -3.62 -5.70 11.49
CA GLU A 133 -4.17 -6.54 12.56
C GLU A 133 -4.96 -7.74 12.02
N HIS A 134 -5.81 -7.51 11.01
CA HIS A 134 -6.56 -8.59 10.36
C HIS A 134 -5.68 -9.53 9.55
N THR A 135 -4.63 -9.01 8.93
CA THR A 135 -3.71 -9.79 8.08
C THR A 135 -2.84 -10.71 8.92
N LEU A 136 -2.41 -10.24 10.09
CA LEU A 136 -1.49 -10.96 10.98
C LEU A 136 -2.21 -11.73 12.10
N ALA A 137 -3.54 -11.71 12.14
CA ALA A 137 -4.32 -12.39 13.16
C ALA A 137 -3.96 -13.88 13.23
N GLY A 138 -3.60 -14.35 14.46
CA GLY A 138 -3.22 -15.74 14.70
C GLY A 138 -1.75 -16.06 14.45
N LEU A 139 -0.93 -15.11 14.00
CA LEU A 139 0.52 -15.25 13.89
C LEU A 139 1.19 -14.69 15.15
N ASP A 140 2.16 -15.42 15.70
CA ASP A 140 3.02 -14.87 16.74
C ASP A 140 4.10 -13.93 16.18
N ASP A 141 4.83 -13.23 17.07
CA ASP A 141 5.84 -12.23 16.66
C ASP A 141 6.96 -12.82 15.77
N ALA A 142 7.34 -14.07 16.00
CA ALA A 142 8.37 -14.75 15.23
C ALA A 142 7.85 -15.11 13.83
N GLU A 143 6.61 -15.57 13.73
CA GLU A 143 5.93 -15.87 12.45
C GLU A 143 5.70 -14.60 11.63
N GLN A 144 5.31 -13.49 12.29
CA GLN A 144 5.15 -12.19 11.62
C GLN A 144 6.48 -11.68 11.04
N ALA A 145 7.56 -11.73 11.83
CA ALA A 145 8.89 -11.35 11.38
C ALA A 145 9.38 -12.22 10.21
N GLU A 146 9.14 -13.53 10.27
CA GLU A 146 9.53 -14.46 9.21
C GLU A 146 8.68 -14.23 7.93
N LEU A 147 7.39 -13.99 8.06
CA LEU A 147 6.52 -13.65 6.93
C LEU A 147 7.01 -12.38 6.22
N ALA A 148 7.28 -11.31 6.97
CA ALA A 148 7.79 -10.06 6.41
C ALA A 148 9.14 -10.28 5.69
N ARG A 149 10.05 -11.05 6.29
CA ARG A 149 11.35 -11.40 5.69
C ARG A 149 11.19 -12.19 4.38
N LEU A 150 10.28 -13.18 4.35
CA LEU A 150 10.03 -13.99 3.18
C LEU A 150 9.37 -13.18 2.06
N LEU A 151 8.41 -12.33 2.38
CA LEU A 151 7.76 -11.44 1.40
C LEU A 151 8.78 -10.49 0.76
N ALA A 152 9.66 -9.86 1.55
CA ALA A 152 10.71 -9.00 1.04
C ALA A 152 11.68 -9.75 0.08
N LYS A 153 11.96 -11.02 0.38
CA LYS A 153 12.80 -11.86 -0.50
C LYS A 153 12.09 -12.21 -1.81
N VAL A 154 10.80 -12.52 -1.76
CA VAL A 154 9.97 -12.80 -2.95
C VAL A 154 9.87 -11.54 -3.82
N GLU A 155 9.61 -10.39 -3.20
CA GLU A 155 9.59 -9.10 -3.88
C GLU A 155 10.91 -8.82 -4.61
N ALA A 156 12.05 -8.97 -3.94
CA ALA A 156 13.36 -8.77 -4.55
C ALA A 156 13.61 -9.70 -5.76
N ASN A 157 13.16 -10.95 -5.70
CA ASN A 157 13.25 -11.88 -6.82
C ASN A 157 12.41 -11.43 -8.02
N LEU A 158 11.17 -11.00 -7.76
CA LEU A 158 10.25 -10.53 -8.81
C LEU A 158 10.72 -9.21 -9.42
N CYS A 159 11.26 -8.30 -8.61
CA CYS A 159 11.85 -7.05 -9.09
C CYS A 159 13.06 -7.29 -10.01
N GLY A 160 13.83 -8.34 -9.79
CA GLY A 160 14.96 -8.70 -10.65
C GLY A 160 14.54 -9.19 -12.04
N GLU A 161 13.33 -9.74 -12.16
CA GLU A 161 12.77 -10.26 -13.42
C GLU A 161 11.96 -9.21 -14.20
N THR A 162 11.50 -8.14 -13.54
CA THR A 162 10.69 -7.07 -14.15
C THR A 162 11.57 -5.85 -14.41
N ALA A 163 11.65 -5.43 -15.68
CA ALA A 163 12.41 -4.24 -16.09
C ALA A 163 11.86 -2.93 -15.45
N ASP A 164 10.65 -2.98 -14.91
CA ASP A 164 9.89 -1.86 -14.35
C ASP A 164 9.65 -1.99 -12.84
N CYS A 165 10.58 -2.61 -12.11
CA CYS A 165 10.47 -2.62 -10.64
C CYS A 165 10.43 -1.17 -10.14
N PRO A 166 9.36 -0.72 -9.43
CA PRO A 166 9.34 0.59 -8.84
C PRO A 166 10.56 0.71 -7.91
N GLU A 167 11.46 1.64 -8.25
CA GLU A 167 12.65 1.90 -7.42
C GLU A 167 12.17 2.03 -5.97
N ARG A 168 12.78 1.26 -5.08
CA ARG A 168 12.54 1.38 -3.65
C ARG A 168 12.68 2.86 -3.32
N SER A 169 11.58 3.53 -3.04
CA SER A 169 11.59 4.87 -2.46
C SER A 169 12.47 4.74 -1.24
N SER A 170 13.70 5.23 -1.35
CA SER A 170 14.61 5.31 -0.23
C SER A 170 13.91 6.22 0.78
N VAL A 171 13.33 5.61 1.80
CA VAL A 171 12.97 6.31 3.03
C VAL A 171 14.29 6.82 3.58
N HIS A 172 14.64 8.03 3.21
CA HIS A 172 15.74 8.74 3.81
C HIS A 172 15.29 9.03 5.25
N PRO A 173 15.94 8.46 6.27
CA PRO A 173 15.62 8.84 7.64
C PRO A 173 15.89 10.33 7.74
N ALA A 174 14.85 11.10 8.09
CA ALA A 174 14.92 12.53 8.31
C ALA A 174 16.15 12.86 9.17
N GLY A 175 17.09 13.60 8.58
CA GLY A 175 18.32 14.01 9.21
C GLY A 175 18.01 14.70 10.53
N ARG A 176 18.53 14.13 11.60
CA ARG A 176 18.61 14.74 12.93
C ARG A 176 19.22 16.12 12.77
N ARG A 177 18.41 17.17 12.92
CA ARG A 177 18.93 18.55 13.00
C ARG A 177 19.74 18.64 14.27
N GLU A 178 21.05 18.56 14.15
CA GLU A 178 21.97 18.93 15.22
C GLU A 178 21.80 20.43 15.49
N GLY A 179 21.33 20.73 16.71
CA GLY A 179 21.24 22.07 17.24
C GLY A 179 22.64 22.69 17.31
N GLY A 180 22.95 23.60 16.39
CA GLY A 180 24.10 24.46 16.47
C GLY A 180 23.93 25.44 17.62
N GLN A 181 24.52 25.12 18.76
CA GLN A 181 24.80 26.01 19.86
C GLN A 181 25.86 27.00 19.36
N ARG A 182 25.51 28.25 19.22
CA ARG A 182 26.50 29.35 19.10
C ARG A 182 26.48 30.14 20.40
N ASP A 183 27.49 29.88 21.22
CA ASP A 183 28.03 30.84 22.15
C ASP A 183 28.67 32.01 21.36
N GLN A 184 28.29 33.21 21.64
CA GLN A 184 29.08 34.40 22.02
C GLN A 184 28.15 35.60 22.14
#